data_3c8c060766a359d11dc5e9096d4b7829
#
_entry.id   3c8c060766a359d11dc5e9096d4b7829
#
_cell.length_a   1.000
_cell.length_b   1.000
_cell.length_c   1.000
_cell.angle_alpha   90.00
_cell.angle_beta   90.00
_cell.angle_gamma   90.00
#
_symmetry.space_group_name_H-M   'P 1'
#
loop_
_entity.id
_entity.type
_entity.pdbx_description
1 polymer ?
#
loop_
_entity_poly.entity_id
_entity_poly.type
_entity_poly.pdbx_seq_one_letter_code
_entity_poly.pdbx_strand_id
1 'polypeptide(L)'
;MKTVGIIGGGVWGSALAKLLSNHHVLIFSRDIKVVDSINKQKLNPRLKSTAFNDNVKATIEIKELATVDYLLIALPVQKIRETLKDFSVTNKNQQIIIGSKGIEINTKLFIKNVVSELVNTKNISIISGPCFSHEVAQNLPTAVTLASNSRDVFEDIN
;
A
#
# COMPACT_ATOMS: atom_id res chain seq x y z
N MET A 1 5.74 7.37 15.68
CA MET A 1 4.59 7.24 14.78
C MET A 1 5.08 7.50 13.37
N LYS A 2 4.85 6.61 12.43
CA LYS A 2 5.34 6.72 11.04
C LYS A 2 4.23 7.24 10.12
N THR A 3 4.61 7.72 8.93
CA THR A 3 3.67 8.04 7.85
C THR A 3 3.65 6.91 6.83
N VAL A 4 2.46 6.42 6.50
CA VAL A 4 2.27 5.27 5.61
C VAL A 4 1.37 5.67 4.44
N GLY A 5 1.88 5.55 3.23
CA GLY A 5 1.09 5.69 2.01
C GLY A 5 0.67 4.32 1.49
N ILE A 6 -0.57 4.19 1.03
CA ILE A 6 -1.06 2.96 0.40
C ILE A 6 -1.58 3.29 -0.99
N ILE A 7 -0.93 2.76 -2.02
CA ILE A 7 -1.41 2.89 -3.39
C ILE A 7 -2.39 1.75 -3.69
N GLY A 8 -3.68 2.07 -3.63
CA GLY A 8 -4.77 1.13 -3.91
C GLY A 8 -5.87 1.11 -2.86
N GLY A 9 -6.97 1.81 -3.11
CA GLY A 9 -8.19 1.81 -2.28
C GLY A 9 -9.10 0.59 -2.49
N GLY A 10 -8.52 -0.58 -2.82
CA GLY A 10 -9.22 -1.86 -2.89
C GLY A 10 -9.38 -2.53 -1.54
N VAL A 11 -9.92 -3.76 -1.52
CA VAL A 11 -10.13 -4.54 -0.29
C VAL A 11 -8.81 -4.79 0.44
N TRP A 12 -7.75 -5.18 -0.27
CA TRP A 12 -6.44 -5.46 0.32
C TRP A 12 -5.78 -4.20 0.90
N GLY A 13 -5.72 -3.11 0.12
CA GLY A 13 -5.15 -1.85 0.63
C GLY A 13 -5.91 -1.31 1.83
N SER A 14 -7.24 -1.48 1.87
CA SER A 14 -8.06 -1.08 3.02
C SER A 14 -7.81 -1.94 4.26
N ALA A 15 -7.60 -3.24 4.08
CA ALA A 15 -7.25 -4.14 5.19
C ALA A 15 -5.89 -3.77 5.79
N LEU A 16 -4.90 -3.49 4.94
CA LEU A 16 -3.59 -2.99 5.38
C LEU A 16 -3.70 -1.63 6.08
N ALA A 17 -4.52 -0.71 5.56
CA ALA A 17 -4.75 0.59 6.20
C ALA A 17 -5.38 0.43 7.60
N LYS A 18 -6.29 -0.52 7.77
CA LYS A 18 -6.87 -0.82 9.08
C LYS A 18 -5.84 -1.37 10.05
N LEU A 19 -5.04 -2.34 9.61
CA LEU A 19 -3.98 -2.93 10.42
C LEU A 19 -2.97 -1.88 10.89
N LEU A 20 -2.63 -0.92 10.01
CA LEU A 20 -1.63 0.12 10.25
C LEU A 20 -2.22 1.42 10.84
N SER A 21 -3.47 1.40 11.29
CA SER A 21 -4.20 2.60 11.73
C SER A 21 -3.71 3.22 13.05
N ASN A 22 -2.74 2.61 13.72
CA ASN A 22 -1.94 3.20 14.79
C ASN A 22 -0.88 4.19 14.28
N HIS A 23 -0.66 4.27 12.96
CA HIS A 23 0.17 5.22 12.26
C HIS A 23 -0.67 6.23 11.47
N HIS A 24 -0.07 7.26 10.89
CA HIS A 24 -0.74 8.14 9.93
C HIS A 24 -0.80 7.46 8.57
N VAL A 25 -1.99 7.07 8.12
CA VAL A 25 -2.19 6.33 6.87
C VAL A 25 -2.89 7.20 5.84
N LEU A 26 -2.32 7.30 4.64
CA LEU A 26 -2.91 7.96 3.49
C LEU A 26 -3.12 6.96 2.35
N ILE A 27 -4.39 6.73 1.98
CA ILE A 27 -4.75 5.80 0.91
C ILE A 27 -4.95 6.58 -0.39
N PHE A 28 -4.21 6.26 -1.42
CA PHE A 28 -4.50 6.72 -2.78
C PHE A 28 -5.55 5.82 -3.45
N SER A 29 -6.60 6.44 -3.97
CA SER A 29 -7.59 5.78 -4.81
C SER A 29 -8.01 6.69 -5.96
N ARG A 30 -8.11 6.15 -7.19
CA ARG A 30 -8.65 6.87 -8.35
C ARG A 30 -10.17 7.05 -8.29
N ASP A 31 -10.84 6.33 -7.41
CA ASP A 31 -12.28 6.37 -7.22
C ASP A 31 -12.63 7.39 -6.14
N ILE A 32 -13.14 8.54 -6.56
CA ILE A 32 -13.52 9.64 -5.66
C ILE A 32 -14.58 9.21 -4.64
N LYS A 33 -15.46 8.26 -4.98
CA LYS A 33 -16.48 7.75 -4.05
C LYS A 33 -15.83 6.99 -2.88
N VAL A 34 -14.73 6.27 -3.14
CA VAL A 34 -13.94 5.60 -2.10
C VAL A 34 -13.27 6.64 -1.21
N VAL A 35 -12.64 7.66 -1.81
CA VAL A 35 -11.96 8.74 -1.07
C VAL A 35 -12.95 9.49 -0.17
N ASP A 36 -14.09 9.91 -0.72
CA ASP A 36 -15.14 10.59 0.04
C ASP A 36 -15.69 9.75 1.19
N SER A 37 -15.96 8.47 0.95
CA SER A 37 -16.46 7.56 1.97
C SER A 37 -15.45 7.37 3.11
N ILE A 38 -14.16 7.18 2.80
CA ILE A 38 -13.12 7.05 3.81
C ILE A 38 -13.01 8.34 4.65
N ASN A 39 -12.97 9.50 3.99
CA ASN A 39 -12.74 10.76 4.69
C ASN A 39 -13.96 11.21 5.52
N LYS A 40 -15.18 11.03 5.00
CA LYS A 40 -16.42 11.51 5.63
C LYS A 40 -17.06 10.49 6.56
N GLN A 41 -17.03 9.19 6.19
CA GLN A 41 -17.77 8.14 6.89
C GLN A 41 -16.85 7.15 7.62
N LYS A 42 -15.52 7.26 7.42
CA LYS A 42 -14.53 6.32 7.96
C LYS A 42 -14.75 4.86 7.50
N LEU A 43 -15.33 4.70 6.33
CA LEU A 43 -15.66 3.40 5.74
C LEU A 43 -15.17 3.31 4.31
N ASN A 44 -14.74 2.12 3.90
CA ASN A 44 -14.54 1.84 2.47
C ASN A 44 -15.72 0.99 1.95
N PRO A 45 -16.43 1.42 0.91
CA PRO A 45 -17.54 0.64 0.33
C PRO A 45 -17.15 -0.78 -0.11
N ARG A 46 -15.84 -1.00 -0.36
CA ARG A 46 -15.28 -2.30 -0.78
C ARG A 46 -14.90 -3.20 0.40
N LEU A 47 -14.88 -2.65 1.63
CA LEU A 47 -14.59 -3.37 2.89
C LEU A 47 -15.57 -2.94 3.97
N LYS A 48 -16.84 -3.22 3.78
CA LYS A 48 -17.98 -2.67 4.54
C LYS A 48 -17.99 -3.01 6.03
N SER A 49 -17.33 -4.08 6.44
CA SER A 49 -17.34 -4.56 7.83
C SER A 49 -16.35 -3.84 8.75
N THR A 50 -15.59 -2.86 8.23
CA THR A 50 -14.44 -2.31 8.96
C THR A 50 -14.43 -0.80 8.90
N ALA A 51 -14.59 -0.16 10.07
CA ALA A 51 -14.43 1.28 10.22
C ALA A 51 -12.95 1.65 10.45
N PHE A 52 -12.54 2.77 9.86
CA PHE A 52 -11.24 3.39 10.12
C PHE A 52 -11.33 4.36 11.31
N ASN A 53 -10.19 4.62 11.94
CA ASN A 53 -10.04 5.73 12.88
C ASN A 53 -9.59 7.01 12.15
N ASP A 54 -9.37 8.10 12.88
CA ASP A 54 -9.01 9.41 12.33
C ASP A 54 -7.62 9.47 11.70
N ASN A 55 -6.75 8.53 12.02
CA ASN A 55 -5.42 8.43 11.43
C ASN A 55 -5.43 7.97 9.97
N VAL A 56 -6.55 7.38 9.50
CA VAL A 56 -6.69 6.92 8.12
C VAL A 56 -7.44 7.96 7.32
N LYS A 57 -6.79 8.45 6.27
CA LYS A 57 -7.33 9.38 5.27
C LYS A 57 -7.15 8.81 3.86
N ALA A 58 -7.80 9.41 2.90
CA ALA A 58 -7.67 9.02 1.50
C ALA A 58 -7.54 10.25 0.59
N THR A 59 -6.89 10.07 -0.57
CA THR A 59 -6.68 11.10 -1.58
C THR A 59 -6.82 10.55 -3.00
N ILE A 60 -7.14 11.41 -3.95
CA ILE A 60 -7.05 11.14 -5.40
C ILE A 60 -5.70 11.55 -5.99
N GLU A 61 -4.86 12.24 -5.21
CA GLU A 61 -3.58 12.77 -5.64
C GLU A 61 -2.43 11.87 -5.22
N ILE A 62 -1.92 11.05 -6.13
CA ILE A 62 -0.83 10.11 -5.83
C ILE A 62 0.45 10.81 -5.33
N LYS A 63 0.68 12.05 -5.74
CA LYS A 63 1.86 12.83 -5.38
C LYS A 63 1.96 13.12 -3.88
N GLU A 64 0.84 13.12 -3.16
CA GLU A 64 0.84 13.29 -1.70
C GLU A 64 1.56 12.14 -0.96
N LEU A 65 1.72 10.98 -1.62
CA LEU A 65 2.42 9.83 -1.07
C LEU A 65 3.95 9.87 -1.30
N ALA A 66 4.46 10.89 -1.98
CA ALA A 66 5.88 10.97 -2.37
C ALA A 66 6.83 11.16 -1.17
N THR A 67 6.33 11.65 -0.03
CA THR A 67 7.13 12.02 1.15
C THR A 67 6.97 11.06 2.34
N VAL A 68 6.05 10.09 2.28
CA VAL A 68 5.79 9.17 3.39
C VAL A 68 7.00 8.28 3.71
N ASP A 69 7.07 7.77 4.93
CA ASP A 69 8.14 6.87 5.36
C ASP A 69 8.04 5.49 4.68
N TYR A 70 6.82 4.94 4.64
CA TYR A 70 6.51 3.66 4.03
C TYR A 70 5.47 3.81 2.94
N LEU A 71 5.74 3.24 1.77
CA LEU A 71 4.81 3.22 0.64
C LEU A 71 4.44 1.78 0.29
N LEU A 72 3.19 1.41 0.57
CA LEU A 72 2.66 0.08 0.25
C LEU A 72 1.97 0.10 -1.11
N ILE A 73 2.32 -0.83 -1.99
CA ILE A 73 1.68 -1.00 -3.29
C ILE A 73 0.71 -2.18 -3.21
N ALA A 74 -0.60 -1.87 -3.27
CA ALA A 74 -1.71 -2.83 -3.13
C ALA A 74 -2.65 -2.78 -4.34
N LEU A 75 -2.08 -2.69 -5.54
CA LEU A 75 -2.80 -2.65 -6.82
C LEU A 75 -2.81 -4.02 -7.51
N PRO A 76 -3.79 -4.30 -8.39
CA PRO A 76 -3.63 -5.35 -9.40
C PRO A 76 -2.37 -5.09 -10.23
N VAL A 77 -1.55 -6.13 -10.46
CA VAL A 77 -0.24 -6.00 -11.09
C VAL A 77 -0.29 -5.27 -12.45
N GLN A 78 -1.32 -5.53 -13.24
CA GLN A 78 -1.50 -4.91 -14.56
C GLN A 78 -1.83 -3.40 -14.52
N LYS A 79 -2.08 -2.85 -13.32
CA LYS A 79 -2.37 -1.42 -13.12
C LYS A 79 -1.20 -0.63 -12.54
N ILE A 80 -0.13 -1.31 -12.15
CA ILE A 80 1.00 -0.67 -11.45
C ILE A 80 1.73 0.28 -12.38
N ARG A 81 2.10 -0.16 -13.59
CA ARG A 81 2.84 0.67 -14.57
C ARG A 81 2.07 1.95 -14.91
N GLU A 82 0.78 1.82 -15.24
CA GLU A 82 -0.09 2.96 -15.53
C GLU A 82 -0.18 3.93 -14.34
N THR A 83 -0.27 3.40 -13.12
CA THR A 83 -0.46 4.22 -11.93
C THR A 83 0.83 4.93 -11.48
N LEU A 84 1.99 4.28 -11.63
CA LEU A 84 3.26 4.80 -11.15
C LEU A 84 4.07 5.57 -12.22
N LYS A 85 3.63 5.65 -13.48
CA LYS A 85 4.41 6.25 -14.58
C LYS A 85 4.88 7.68 -14.30
N ASP A 86 4.07 8.47 -13.57
CA ASP A 86 4.35 9.87 -13.23
C ASP A 86 4.62 10.07 -11.73
N PHE A 87 4.83 8.96 -10.99
CA PHE A 87 5.11 9.00 -9.57
C PHE A 87 6.62 9.06 -9.32
N SER A 88 7.04 9.99 -8.48
CA SER A 88 8.45 10.14 -8.10
C SER A 88 8.57 10.13 -6.58
N VAL A 89 9.47 9.32 -6.07
CA VAL A 89 9.88 9.30 -4.67
C VAL A 89 10.71 10.56 -4.38
N THR A 90 10.29 11.35 -3.40
CA THR A 90 11.02 12.56 -2.98
C THR A 90 11.72 12.36 -1.63
N ASN A 91 11.21 11.50 -0.77
CA ASN A 91 11.88 11.08 0.45
C ASN A 91 12.88 9.96 0.14
N LYS A 92 14.18 10.26 0.18
CA LYS A 92 15.27 9.30 -0.12
C LYS A 92 15.29 8.07 0.81
N ASN A 93 14.72 8.19 2.00
CA ASN A 93 14.61 7.11 2.98
C ASN A 93 13.30 6.32 2.86
N GLN A 94 12.40 6.70 1.96
CA GLN A 94 11.14 6.01 1.76
C GLN A 94 11.37 4.53 1.46
N GLN A 95 10.68 3.68 2.21
CA GLN A 95 10.67 2.23 2.00
C GLN A 95 9.44 1.85 1.18
N ILE A 96 9.65 1.16 0.07
CA ILE A 96 8.55 0.66 -0.77
C ILE A 96 8.29 -0.79 -0.41
N ILE A 97 7.05 -1.12 -0.10
CA ILE A 97 6.62 -2.48 0.22
C ILE A 97 5.58 -2.93 -0.81
N ILE A 98 5.91 -3.93 -1.58
CA ILE A 98 5.02 -4.49 -2.60
C ILE A 98 4.16 -5.57 -1.96
N GLY A 99 2.85 -5.32 -1.84
CA GLY A 99 1.84 -6.30 -1.43
C GLY A 99 1.01 -6.85 -2.59
N SER A 100 1.32 -6.43 -3.82
CA SER A 100 0.70 -6.92 -5.05
C SER A 100 1.31 -8.27 -5.46
N LYS A 101 0.48 -9.14 -6.06
CA LYS A 101 0.89 -10.50 -6.45
C LYS A 101 0.78 -10.66 -7.97
N GLY A 102 1.77 -11.32 -8.57
CA GLY A 102 1.72 -11.72 -9.98
C GLY A 102 2.88 -11.22 -10.83
N ILE A 103 2.71 -11.39 -12.15
CA ILE A 103 3.66 -11.06 -13.21
C ILE A 103 2.97 -10.11 -14.19
N GLU A 104 3.68 -9.11 -14.69
CA GLU A 104 3.17 -8.21 -15.72
C GLU A 104 3.02 -8.97 -17.05
N ILE A 105 1.81 -8.93 -17.66
CA ILE A 105 1.51 -9.73 -18.85
C ILE A 105 2.38 -9.34 -20.04
N ASN A 106 2.54 -8.05 -20.28
CA ASN A 106 3.22 -7.55 -21.49
C ASN A 106 4.73 -7.83 -21.48
N THR A 107 5.39 -7.59 -20.35
CA THR A 107 6.84 -7.69 -20.21
C THR A 107 7.32 -9.03 -19.66
N LYS A 108 6.41 -9.83 -19.07
CA LYS A 108 6.71 -11.06 -18.31
C LYS A 108 7.60 -10.82 -17.09
N LEU A 109 7.73 -9.58 -16.64
CA LEU A 109 8.54 -9.21 -15.48
C LEU A 109 7.82 -9.49 -14.17
N PHE A 110 8.58 -9.91 -13.17
CA PHE A 110 8.13 -9.90 -11.78
C PHE A 110 7.84 -8.47 -11.33
N ILE A 111 6.86 -8.33 -10.46
CA ILE A 111 6.38 -7.04 -9.98
C ILE A 111 7.48 -6.15 -9.38
N LYS A 112 8.46 -6.75 -8.69
CA LYS A 112 9.62 -6.02 -8.17
C LYS A 112 10.38 -5.29 -9.28
N ASN A 113 10.62 -5.97 -10.40
CA ASN A 113 11.35 -5.40 -11.53
C ASN A 113 10.55 -4.26 -12.17
N VAL A 114 9.22 -4.44 -12.33
CA VAL A 114 8.33 -3.38 -12.83
C VAL A 114 8.38 -2.14 -11.95
N VAL A 115 8.30 -2.31 -10.63
CA VAL A 115 8.38 -1.18 -9.71
C VAL A 115 9.78 -0.54 -9.75
N SER A 116 10.85 -1.35 -9.80
CA SER A 116 12.23 -0.83 -9.88
C SER A 116 12.52 -0.01 -11.15
N GLU A 117 11.81 -0.29 -12.26
CA GLU A 117 11.91 0.52 -13.48
C GLU A 117 11.21 1.89 -13.34
N LEU A 118 10.19 1.98 -12.51
CA LEU A 118 9.32 3.15 -12.41
C LEU A 118 9.74 4.11 -11.30
N VAL A 119 10.28 3.56 -10.21
CA VAL A 119 10.67 4.37 -9.04
C VAL A 119 12.19 4.30 -8.85
N ASN A 120 12.82 5.47 -8.76
CA ASN A 120 14.28 5.57 -8.61
C ASN A 120 14.68 5.35 -7.15
N THR A 121 14.48 4.11 -6.63
CA THR A 121 14.93 3.70 -5.29
C THR A 121 15.32 2.22 -5.28
N LYS A 122 16.28 1.89 -4.40
CA LYS A 122 16.68 0.50 -4.11
C LYS A 122 15.96 -0.07 -2.87
N ASN A 123 15.24 0.77 -2.14
CA ASN A 123 14.55 0.42 -0.90
C ASN A 123 13.20 -0.27 -1.19
N ILE A 124 13.25 -1.44 -1.84
CA ILE A 124 12.06 -2.19 -2.26
C ILE A 124 12.05 -3.53 -1.54
N SER A 125 10.97 -3.75 -0.80
CA SER A 125 10.65 -4.99 -0.10
C SER A 125 9.36 -5.60 -0.67
N ILE A 126 9.11 -6.88 -0.38
CA ILE A 126 7.90 -7.58 -0.81
C ILE A 126 7.28 -8.26 0.41
N ILE A 127 5.97 -8.14 0.55
CA ILE A 127 5.20 -8.96 1.49
C ILE A 127 4.32 -9.94 0.72
N SER A 128 4.28 -11.18 1.20
CA SER A 128 3.41 -12.22 0.65
C SER A 128 3.04 -13.22 1.74
N GLY A 129 1.89 -13.88 1.61
CA GLY A 129 1.45 -14.88 2.56
C GLY A 129 0.05 -15.40 2.27
N PRO A 130 -0.38 -16.47 2.93
CA PRO A 130 -1.72 -17.04 2.84
C PRO A 130 -2.69 -16.25 3.73
N CYS A 131 -2.95 -14.98 3.40
CA CYS A 131 -3.80 -14.09 4.18
C CYS A 131 -4.98 -13.57 3.36
N PHE A 132 -6.14 -13.48 3.99
CA PHE A 132 -7.34 -12.91 3.40
C PHE A 132 -7.59 -11.51 3.96
N SER A 133 -7.96 -10.60 3.07
CA SER A 133 -8.15 -9.18 3.42
C SER A 133 -9.17 -8.96 4.54
N HIS A 134 -10.23 -9.77 4.59
CA HIS A 134 -11.27 -9.65 5.62
C HIS A 134 -10.78 -10.10 7.01
N GLU A 135 -9.90 -11.10 7.07
CA GLU A 135 -9.29 -11.57 8.32
C GLU A 135 -8.33 -10.53 8.87
N VAL A 136 -7.46 -9.98 8.00
CA VAL A 136 -6.54 -8.90 8.36
C VAL A 136 -7.31 -7.68 8.88
N ALA A 137 -8.41 -7.31 8.21
CA ALA A 137 -9.23 -6.17 8.61
C ALA A 137 -9.96 -6.38 9.97
N GLN A 138 -10.18 -7.62 10.36
CA GLN A 138 -10.76 -8.00 11.66
C GLN A 138 -9.70 -8.22 12.75
N ASN A 139 -8.42 -7.92 12.47
CA ASN A 139 -7.28 -8.18 13.35
C ASN A 139 -7.14 -9.65 13.77
N LEU A 140 -7.58 -10.58 12.92
CA LEU A 140 -7.33 -12.00 13.16
C LEU A 140 -5.85 -12.32 12.96
N PRO A 141 -5.29 -13.29 13.70
CA PRO A 141 -3.91 -13.69 13.57
C PRO A 141 -3.57 -14.04 12.12
N THR A 142 -2.59 -13.34 11.56
CA THR A 142 -2.21 -13.48 10.15
C THR A 142 -0.68 -13.47 10.06
N ALA A 143 -0.13 -14.39 9.28
CA ALA A 143 1.30 -14.44 9.00
C ALA A 143 1.61 -14.05 7.56
N VAL A 144 2.62 -13.22 7.39
CA VAL A 144 3.19 -12.87 6.09
C VAL A 144 4.69 -13.08 6.09
N THR A 145 5.24 -13.36 4.92
CA THR A 145 6.68 -13.37 4.70
C THR A 145 7.11 -12.01 4.17
N LEU A 146 8.08 -11.40 4.81
CA LEU A 146 8.75 -10.19 4.33
C LEU A 146 10.06 -10.57 3.66
N ALA A 147 10.22 -10.22 2.39
CA ALA A 147 11.48 -10.31 1.66
C ALA A 147 12.05 -8.91 1.47
N SER A 148 13.16 -8.60 2.11
CA SER A 148 13.82 -7.29 2.08
C SER A 148 15.33 -7.43 2.03
N ASN A 149 16.01 -6.45 1.40
CA ASN A 149 17.45 -6.27 1.48
C ASN A 149 17.84 -5.26 2.59
N SER A 150 16.88 -4.64 3.24
CA SER A 150 17.08 -3.66 4.32
C SER A 150 16.79 -4.30 5.67
N ARG A 151 17.78 -4.26 6.57
CA ARG A 151 17.62 -4.73 7.95
C ARG A 151 16.65 -3.85 8.73
N ASP A 152 16.71 -2.54 8.51
CA ASP A 152 15.86 -1.56 9.18
C ASP A 152 14.36 -1.84 8.95
N VAL A 153 13.99 -2.33 7.75
CA VAL A 153 12.61 -2.70 7.44
C VAL A 153 12.14 -3.89 8.29
N PHE A 154 13.03 -4.85 8.57
CA PHE A 154 12.69 -5.98 9.45
C PHE A 154 12.48 -5.53 10.89
N GLU A 155 13.30 -4.60 11.39
CA GLU A 155 13.23 -4.11 12.76
C GLU A 155 12.00 -3.20 12.98
N ASP A 156 11.59 -2.45 11.96
CA ASP A 156 10.45 -1.54 12.03
C ASP A 156 9.06 -2.23 11.84
N ILE A 157 9.02 -3.41 11.20
CA ILE A 157 7.76 -4.10 10.83
C ILE A 157 7.43 -5.26 11.80
N ASN A 158 8.37 -5.73 12.61
CA ASN A 158 8.16 -6.80 13.60
C ASN A 158 7.41 -6.33 14.84
#